data_d0355ceb622c0ae50259fdbecb96f2dc
#
_entry.id   d0355ceb622c0ae50259fdbecb96f2dc
#
_cell.length_a   1.000
_cell.length_b   1.000
_cell.length_c   1.000
_cell.angle_alpha   90.00
_cell.angle_beta   90.00
_cell.angle_gamma   90.00
#
_symmetry.space_group_name_H-M   'P 1'
#
loop_
_entity.id
_entity.type
_entity.pdbx_description
1 polymer ?
#
loop_
_entity_poly.entity_id
_entity_poly.type
_entity_poly.pdbx_seq_one_letter_code
_entity_poly.pdbx_strand_id
1 'polypeptide(L)'
;YWNTGFLRDTPPRAADEAEMVYQLRHPYHFLWLSGDYFVDALIHAIDTCLWAKGVHPVAAQGQGGRQFRLENQSGDGFDHHFVEYTFEDESKMFAQTRQISGCWNCGSKYVHGEKGIAWIDRGQIEAAEKWRFQGSVGNPYQIEHDVLIDAIRNDKPHNETEYAAISTMTAILGRMATYSGQMITWDDAMKSTVSLAPEVYALDAAPPVVADANGQYPVAMPGVTKVL
;
A
#
# COMPACT_ATOMS: atom_id res chain seq x y z
N TYR A 1 10.88 0.35 -2.82
CA TYR A 1 10.96 -0.94 -2.09
C TYR A 1 10.47 -0.79 -0.67
N TRP A 2 9.67 -1.77 -0.23
CA TRP A 2 9.29 -1.94 1.17
C TRP A 2 9.27 -3.43 1.52
N ASN A 3 10.47 -4.03 1.50
CA ASN A 3 10.67 -5.44 1.78
C ASN A 3 11.09 -5.62 3.24
N THR A 4 10.36 -6.41 4.00
CA THR A 4 10.63 -6.70 5.41
C THR A 4 10.42 -8.17 5.73
N GLY A 5 11.19 -8.71 6.68
CA GLY A 5 10.92 -10.02 7.28
C GLY A 5 9.92 -9.97 8.44
N PHE A 6 9.47 -8.78 8.81
CA PHE A 6 8.53 -8.62 9.91
C PHE A 6 7.14 -9.07 9.49
N LEU A 7 6.65 -10.10 10.15
CA LEU A 7 5.24 -10.50 10.12
C LEU A 7 4.65 -10.05 11.46
N ARG A 8 3.51 -9.38 11.40
CA ARG A 8 2.77 -9.11 12.64
C ARG A 8 2.20 -10.42 13.13
N ASP A 9 2.47 -10.75 14.40
CA ASP A 9 1.90 -11.93 15.01
C ASP A 9 0.37 -11.84 15.00
N THR A 10 -0.26 -12.97 14.71
CA THR A 10 -1.71 -13.12 14.82
C THR A 10 -1.98 -13.86 16.13
N PRO A 11 -2.36 -13.18 17.21
CA PRO A 11 -2.73 -13.86 18.44
C PRO A 11 -3.86 -14.86 18.17
N PRO A 12 -3.88 -15.99 18.89
CA PRO A 12 -4.93 -16.98 18.68
C PRO A 12 -6.29 -16.36 19.00
N ARG A 13 -7.28 -16.76 18.22
CA ARG A 13 -8.66 -16.36 18.39
C ARG A 13 -9.23 -16.95 19.68
N ALA A 14 -9.96 -16.17 20.47
CA ALA A 14 -10.72 -16.69 21.61
C ALA A 14 -11.88 -17.56 21.12
N ALA A 15 -12.25 -18.57 21.92
CA ALA A 15 -13.24 -19.57 21.49
C ALA A 15 -14.64 -19.00 21.18
N ASP A 16 -15.00 -17.89 21.82
CA ASP A 16 -16.28 -17.18 21.68
C ASP A 16 -16.17 -15.82 21.01
N GLU A 17 -15.01 -15.50 20.41
CA GLU A 17 -14.79 -14.23 19.76
C GLU A 17 -15.56 -14.16 18.42
N ALA A 18 -16.42 -13.15 18.29
CA ALA A 18 -17.13 -12.88 17.04
C ALA A 18 -16.14 -12.60 15.89
N GLU A 19 -16.43 -13.08 14.70
CA GLU A 19 -15.56 -12.97 13.53
C GLU A 19 -15.20 -11.51 13.20
N MET A 20 -16.18 -10.60 13.25
CA MET A 20 -15.96 -9.17 13.03
C MET A 20 -14.96 -8.60 14.04
N VAL A 21 -15.10 -8.94 15.32
CA VAL A 21 -14.19 -8.46 16.39
C VAL A 21 -12.78 -9.00 16.18
N TYR A 22 -12.65 -10.26 15.83
CA TYR A 22 -11.37 -10.87 15.49
C TYR A 22 -10.66 -10.11 14.37
N GLN A 23 -11.35 -9.85 13.25
CA GLN A 23 -10.79 -9.15 12.12
C GLN A 23 -10.40 -7.70 12.46
N LEU A 24 -11.24 -6.97 13.18
CA LEU A 24 -10.94 -5.60 13.64
C LEU A 24 -9.71 -5.53 14.57
N ARG A 25 -9.43 -6.57 15.34
CA ARG A 25 -8.21 -6.67 16.18
C ARG A 25 -6.96 -7.02 15.37
N HIS A 26 -7.13 -7.53 14.14
CA HIS A 26 -6.05 -7.95 13.26
C HIS A 26 -6.12 -7.25 11.87
N PRO A 27 -6.27 -5.92 11.82
CA PRO A 27 -6.61 -5.19 10.59
C PRO A 27 -5.62 -5.42 9.44
N TYR A 28 -4.35 -5.65 9.75
CA TYR A 28 -3.29 -5.83 8.74
C TYR A 28 -3.34 -7.17 7.98
N HIS A 29 -4.21 -8.08 8.42
CA HIS A 29 -4.39 -9.39 7.80
C HIS A 29 -5.57 -9.43 6.83
N PHE A 30 -6.45 -8.42 6.90
CA PHE A 30 -7.70 -8.40 6.15
C PHE A 30 -7.74 -7.25 5.15
N LEU A 31 -8.01 -7.62 3.90
CA LEU A 31 -7.99 -6.72 2.76
C LEU A 31 -8.96 -5.54 2.92
N TRP A 32 -10.15 -5.79 3.46
CA TRP A 32 -11.17 -4.77 3.66
C TRP A 32 -10.81 -3.71 4.72
N LEU A 33 -9.87 -4.01 5.61
CA LEU A 33 -9.41 -3.11 6.67
C LEU A 33 -8.17 -2.33 6.28
N SER A 34 -7.15 -3.02 5.80
CA SER A 34 -5.85 -2.41 5.50
C SER A 34 -5.59 -2.15 4.01
N GLY A 35 -6.39 -2.78 3.14
CA GLY A 35 -6.08 -2.79 1.72
C GLY A 35 -4.88 -3.67 1.35
N ASP A 36 -4.42 -4.54 2.27
CA ASP A 36 -3.18 -5.29 2.19
C ASP A 36 -1.93 -4.46 2.56
N TYR A 37 -0.83 -5.14 2.84
CA TYR A 37 0.47 -4.52 3.13
C TYR A 37 0.99 -3.62 2.02
N PHE A 38 0.57 -3.89 0.79
CA PHE A 38 0.87 -3.05 -0.35
C PHE A 38 0.25 -1.65 -0.20
N VAL A 39 -1.01 -1.57 0.21
CA VAL A 39 -1.70 -0.28 0.42
C VAL A 39 -1.34 0.31 1.77
N ASP A 40 -1.30 -0.48 2.84
CA ASP A 40 -1.04 0.00 4.21
C ASP A 40 0.39 0.56 4.37
N ALA A 41 1.39 -0.15 3.87
CA ALA A 41 2.79 0.21 4.13
C ALA A 41 3.54 0.77 2.92
N LEU A 42 3.40 0.16 1.74
CA LEU A 42 4.15 0.63 0.57
C LEU A 42 3.66 1.99 0.06
N ILE A 43 2.45 2.41 0.44
CA ILE A 43 1.92 3.74 0.11
C ILE A 43 2.91 4.86 0.48
N HIS A 44 3.66 4.76 1.57
CA HIS A 44 4.65 5.74 1.96
C HIS A 44 5.78 5.92 0.93
N ALA A 45 6.13 4.84 0.23
CA ALA A 45 7.12 4.91 -0.84
C ALA A 45 6.48 5.36 -2.17
N ILE A 46 5.27 4.91 -2.48
CA ILE A 46 4.50 5.32 -3.65
C ILE A 46 4.24 6.82 -3.60
N ASP A 47 3.72 7.32 -2.49
CA ASP A 47 3.42 8.73 -2.23
C ASP A 47 4.65 9.62 -2.47
N THR A 48 5.79 9.26 -1.90
CA THR A 48 7.05 9.99 -2.11
C THR A 48 7.47 10.02 -3.58
N CYS A 49 7.28 8.92 -4.31
CA CYS A 49 7.59 8.87 -5.74
C CYS A 49 6.61 9.70 -6.57
N LEU A 50 5.32 9.70 -6.23
CA LEU A 50 4.31 10.54 -6.86
C LEU A 50 4.57 12.02 -6.61
N TRP A 51 4.96 12.39 -5.39
CA TRP A 51 5.37 13.75 -5.07
C TRP A 51 6.53 14.22 -5.94
N ALA A 52 7.55 13.38 -6.16
CA ALA A 52 8.67 13.68 -7.04
C ALA A 52 8.27 13.72 -8.53
N LYS A 53 7.30 12.89 -8.94
CA LYS A 53 6.82 12.82 -10.34
C LYS A 53 5.81 13.92 -10.68
N GLY A 54 4.96 14.32 -9.73
CA GLY A 54 3.97 15.39 -9.88
C GLY A 54 2.67 14.99 -10.59
N VAL A 55 2.51 13.72 -11.00
CA VAL A 55 1.32 13.20 -11.69
C VAL A 55 1.04 11.76 -11.26
N HIS A 56 -0.22 11.31 -11.41
CA HIS A 56 -0.60 9.91 -11.17
C HIS A 56 -0.32 9.02 -12.40
N PRO A 57 -0.19 7.70 -12.23
CA PRO A 57 -0.04 6.78 -13.35
C PRO A 57 -1.36 6.60 -14.11
N VAL A 58 -1.26 6.26 -15.41
CA VAL A 58 -2.43 5.97 -16.25
C VAL A 58 -2.81 4.50 -16.25
N ALA A 59 -1.89 3.60 -15.87
CA ALA A 59 -2.15 2.17 -15.77
C ALA A 59 -1.16 1.49 -14.82
N ALA A 60 -1.53 0.31 -14.34
CA ALA A 60 -0.65 -0.60 -13.63
C ALA A 60 -0.83 -2.05 -14.08
N GLN A 61 0.26 -2.81 -14.04
CA GLN A 61 0.27 -4.26 -14.15
C GLN A 61 1.20 -4.82 -13.09
N GLY A 62 1.01 -6.06 -12.66
CA GLY A 62 1.88 -6.59 -11.64
C GLY A 62 1.68 -8.07 -11.34
N GLN A 63 2.51 -8.57 -10.46
CA GLN A 63 2.50 -9.93 -9.96
C GLN A 63 2.53 -9.92 -8.45
N GLY A 64 1.83 -10.85 -7.83
CA GLY A 64 1.83 -11.00 -6.40
C GLY A 64 1.22 -12.35 -6.01
N GLY A 65 1.25 -12.64 -4.74
CA GLY A 65 0.71 -13.88 -4.26
C GLY A 65 0.91 -14.07 -2.77
N ARG A 66 0.54 -15.25 -2.33
CA ARG A 66 0.69 -15.70 -0.96
C ARG A 66 1.43 -17.03 -0.93
N GLN A 67 2.58 -17.04 -0.30
CA GLN A 67 3.43 -18.22 -0.23
C GLN A 67 3.77 -18.61 1.21
N PHE A 68 3.89 -17.65 2.12
CA PHE A 68 4.36 -17.88 3.47
C PHE A 68 3.23 -17.93 4.51
N ARG A 69 2.20 -17.10 4.36
CA ARG A 69 1.05 -17.03 5.28
C ARG A 69 0.03 -18.12 4.95
N LEU A 70 0.42 -19.37 5.05
CA LEU A 70 -0.44 -20.53 4.74
C LEU A 70 -1.20 -21.08 5.95
N GLU A 71 -0.94 -20.52 7.13
CA GLU A 71 -1.55 -20.96 8.38
C GLU A 71 -3.00 -20.48 8.49
N ASN A 72 -3.78 -21.22 9.28
CA ASN A 72 -5.12 -20.82 9.66
C ASN A 72 -5.11 -19.44 10.30
N GLN A 73 -6.16 -18.65 10.04
CA GLN A 73 -6.36 -17.30 10.60
C GLN A 73 -5.40 -16.21 10.08
N SER A 74 -4.63 -16.48 9.02
CA SER A 74 -3.70 -15.48 8.44
C SER A 74 -4.38 -14.41 7.58
N GLY A 75 -5.73 -14.32 7.56
CA GLY A 75 -6.48 -13.37 6.75
C GLY A 75 -6.46 -13.70 5.25
N ASP A 76 -6.77 -12.74 4.39
CA ASP A 76 -6.93 -12.89 2.94
C ASP A 76 -5.88 -12.12 2.10
N GLY A 77 -4.97 -11.36 2.74
CA GLY A 77 -3.94 -10.56 2.08
C GLY A 77 -2.81 -11.39 1.45
N PHE A 78 -2.16 -10.84 0.41
CA PHE A 78 -0.93 -11.38 -0.16
C PHE A 78 0.28 -11.08 0.74
N ASP A 79 1.39 -11.80 0.55
CA ASP A 79 2.63 -11.59 1.29
C ASP A 79 3.77 -11.01 0.43
N HIS A 80 3.55 -10.89 -0.88
CA HIS A 80 4.49 -10.23 -1.79
C HIS A 80 3.80 -9.65 -3.02
N HIS A 81 4.35 -8.52 -3.50
CA HIS A 81 3.87 -7.82 -4.70
C HIS A 81 5.05 -7.22 -5.47
N PHE A 82 4.90 -7.19 -6.77
CA PHE A 82 5.69 -6.36 -7.68
C PHE A 82 4.73 -5.72 -8.68
N VAL A 83 4.76 -4.39 -8.78
CA VAL A 83 3.90 -3.60 -9.66
C VAL A 83 4.74 -2.69 -10.53
N GLU A 84 4.41 -2.66 -11.81
CA GLU A 84 4.86 -1.65 -12.75
C GLU A 84 3.70 -0.70 -13.03
N TYR A 85 3.90 0.57 -12.74
CA TYR A 85 3.01 1.66 -13.11
C TYR A 85 3.52 2.34 -14.37
N THR A 86 2.61 2.71 -15.26
CA THR A 86 2.90 3.48 -16.47
C THR A 86 2.34 4.89 -16.29
N PHE A 87 3.15 5.90 -16.58
CA PHE A 87 2.71 7.30 -16.64
C PHE A 87 2.39 7.72 -18.07
N GLU A 88 1.72 8.87 -18.25
CA GLU A 88 1.32 9.39 -19.56
C GLU A 88 2.53 9.63 -20.50
N ASP A 89 3.68 10.02 -19.94
CA ASP A 89 4.94 10.21 -20.67
C ASP A 89 5.72 8.90 -20.88
N GLU A 90 5.08 7.75 -20.71
CA GLU A 90 5.65 6.40 -20.82
C GLU A 90 6.71 6.05 -19.79
N SER A 91 7.10 6.95 -18.90
CA SER A 91 7.99 6.62 -17.80
C SER A 91 7.33 5.61 -16.86
N LYS A 92 8.15 4.88 -16.10
CA LYS A 92 7.70 3.78 -15.24
C LYS A 92 8.05 4.02 -13.78
N MET A 93 7.16 3.58 -12.90
CA MET A 93 7.47 3.40 -11.48
C MET A 93 7.34 1.92 -11.13
N PHE A 94 8.37 1.36 -10.51
CA PHE A 94 8.38 -0.02 -10.02
C PHE A 94 8.21 0.00 -8.50
N ALA A 95 7.16 -0.64 -8.03
CA ALA A 95 6.81 -0.73 -6.62
C ALA A 95 6.87 -2.19 -6.16
N GLN A 96 7.63 -2.46 -5.12
CA GLN A 96 7.85 -3.82 -4.64
C GLN A 96 7.72 -3.88 -3.12
N THR A 97 6.94 -4.85 -2.63
CA THR A 97 6.86 -5.17 -1.21
C THR A 97 6.84 -6.68 -0.96
N ARG A 98 7.38 -7.07 0.19
CA ARG A 98 7.38 -8.45 0.64
C ARG A 98 7.45 -8.51 2.17
N GLN A 99 6.63 -9.39 2.75
CA GLN A 99 6.64 -9.72 4.18
C GLN A 99 6.97 -11.20 4.39
N ILE A 100 8.20 -11.61 4.10
CA ILE A 100 8.66 -12.99 4.25
C ILE A 100 9.96 -13.01 5.04
N SER A 101 9.98 -13.71 6.17
CA SER A 101 11.16 -13.86 7.02
C SER A 101 12.31 -14.57 6.29
N GLY A 102 13.54 -14.20 6.64
CA GLY A 102 14.75 -14.79 6.05
C GLY A 102 15.11 -14.27 4.67
N CYS A 103 14.30 -13.36 4.10
CA CYS A 103 14.57 -12.72 2.83
C CYS A 103 15.35 -11.40 3.00
N TRP A 104 15.91 -10.89 1.89
CA TRP A 104 16.56 -9.59 1.86
C TRP A 104 15.58 -8.46 2.22
N ASN A 105 15.97 -7.60 3.17
CA ASN A 105 15.18 -6.46 3.63
C ASN A 105 15.69 -5.17 2.98
N CYS A 106 14.76 -4.33 2.53
CA CYS A 106 15.06 -3.03 1.96
C CYS A 106 13.85 -2.11 2.04
N GLY A 107 14.02 -0.95 2.68
CA GLY A 107 13.11 0.18 2.55
C GLY A 107 13.86 1.29 1.82
N SER A 108 13.56 1.55 0.55
CA SER A 108 14.27 2.55 -0.25
C SER A 108 13.39 3.14 -1.35
N LYS A 109 13.61 4.44 -1.59
CA LYS A 109 12.97 5.20 -2.66
C LYS A 109 14.05 5.93 -3.45
N TYR A 110 14.05 5.76 -4.77
CA TYR A 110 14.99 6.44 -5.65
C TYR A 110 14.41 6.65 -7.05
N VAL A 111 14.90 7.65 -7.72
CA VAL A 111 14.49 8.03 -9.08
C VAL A 111 15.68 7.94 -10.01
N HIS A 112 15.55 7.17 -11.08
CA HIS A 112 16.50 7.17 -12.20
C HIS A 112 16.03 8.17 -13.24
N GLY A 113 16.87 9.15 -13.53
CA GLY A 113 16.70 10.10 -14.62
C GLY A 113 17.81 9.96 -15.66
N GLU A 114 17.67 10.63 -16.78
CA GLU A 114 18.70 10.63 -17.86
C GLU A 114 20.05 11.15 -17.40
N LYS A 115 20.08 12.04 -16.41
CA LYS A 115 21.30 12.71 -15.93
C LYS A 115 21.87 12.12 -14.66
N GLY A 116 21.20 11.15 -14.04
CA GLY A 116 21.67 10.56 -12.78
C GLY A 116 20.56 9.93 -11.95
N ILE A 117 20.89 9.64 -10.69
CA ILE A 117 20.02 8.97 -9.73
C ILE A 117 19.82 9.86 -8.52
N ALA A 118 18.55 10.07 -8.13
CA ALA A 118 18.20 10.67 -6.85
C ALA A 118 17.87 9.57 -5.83
N TRP A 119 18.67 9.49 -4.78
CA TRP A 119 18.45 8.62 -3.62
C TRP A 119 17.67 9.39 -2.54
N ILE A 120 16.35 9.28 -2.56
CA ILE A 120 15.47 10.14 -1.75
C ILE A 120 15.74 9.91 -0.25
N ASP A 121 15.81 8.65 0.19
CA ASP A 121 16.06 8.32 1.61
C ASP A 121 17.44 8.77 2.11
N ARG A 122 18.38 9.00 1.21
CA ARG A 122 19.74 9.43 1.55
C ARG A 122 19.90 10.95 1.41
N GLY A 123 18.90 11.64 0.84
CA GLY A 123 19.01 13.05 0.50
C GLY A 123 20.17 13.32 -0.45
N GLN A 124 20.35 12.48 -1.49
CA GLN A 124 21.51 12.52 -2.38
C GLN A 124 21.08 12.45 -3.85
N ILE A 125 21.80 13.19 -4.69
CA ILE A 125 21.72 13.07 -6.15
C ILE A 125 23.11 12.73 -6.66
N GLU A 126 23.20 11.65 -7.41
CA GLU A 126 24.39 11.20 -8.11
C GLU A 126 24.23 11.49 -9.61
N ALA A 127 24.87 12.53 -10.08
CA ALA A 127 24.90 13.00 -11.47
C ALA A 127 26.32 13.46 -11.81
N ALA A 128 26.50 14.21 -12.92
CA ALA A 128 27.80 14.83 -13.24
C ALA A 128 28.30 15.71 -12.09
N GLU A 129 27.38 16.42 -11.43
CA GLU A 129 27.65 17.08 -10.16
C GLU A 129 26.90 16.33 -9.06
N LYS A 130 27.64 15.96 -8.00
CA LYS A 130 27.05 15.30 -6.84
C LYS A 130 26.43 16.34 -5.90
N TRP A 131 25.20 16.08 -5.51
CA TRP A 131 24.50 16.91 -4.54
C TRP A 131 24.09 16.07 -3.32
N ARG A 132 24.14 16.69 -2.15
CA ARG A 132 23.66 16.11 -0.90
C ARG A 132 22.96 17.15 -0.07
N PHE A 133 21.83 16.78 0.50
CA PHE A 133 21.11 17.59 1.47
C PHE A 133 21.99 17.86 2.69
N GLN A 134 22.13 19.14 3.07
CA GLN A 134 22.96 19.58 4.20
C GLN A 134 22.12 19.98 5.43
N GLY A 135 20.78 19.96 5.31
CA GLY A 135 19.88 20.32 6.38
C GLY A 135 19.70 19.23 7.42
N SER A 136 19.06 19.58 8.54
CA SER A 136 18.58 18.60 9.51
C SER A 136 17.25 18.02 9.04
N VAL A 137 17.13 16.71 9.06
CA VAL A 137 15.84 16.02 8.88
C VAL A 137 15.16 15.99 10.26
N GLY A 138 14.15 16.82 10.46
CA GLY A 138 13.36 16.83 11.69
C GLY A 138 12.51 15.58 11.86
N ASN A 139 11.81 15.47 12.99
CA ASN A 139 10.81 14.43 13.19
C ASN A 139 9.59 14.73 12.29
N PRO A 140 9.26 13.89 11.30
CA PRO A 140 8.15 14.16 10.37
C PRO A 140 6.79 14.29 11.08
N TYR A 141 6.56 13.51 12.13
CA TYR A 141 5.33 13.60 12.94
C TYR A 141 5.19 14.94 13.66
N GLN A 142 6.30 15.54 14.11
CA GLN A 142 6.26 16.85 14.72
C GLN A 142 6.04 17.93 13.65
N ILE A 143 6.71 17.78 12.50
CA ILE A 143 6.62 18.77 11.41
C ILE A 143 5.18 18.84 10.86
N GLU A 144 4.50 17.70 10.65
CA GLU A 144 3.11 17.72 10.17
C GLU A 144 2.17 18.45 11.14
N HIS A 145 2.33 18.23 12.45
CA HIS A 145 1.55 18.93 13.47
C HIS A 145 1.88 20.43 13.51
N ASP A 146 3.15 20.80 13.41
CA ASP A 146 3.57 22.21 13.38
C ASP A 146 2.98 22.93 12.16
N VAL A 147 2.98 22.30 10.98
CA VAL A 147 2.38 22.85 9.75
C VAL A 147 0.88 23.03 9.91
N LEU A 148 0.17 22.01 10.41
CA LEU A 148 -1.28 22.08 10.62
C LEU A 148 -1.65 23.18 11.65
N ILE A 149 -0.96 23.22 12.77
CA ILE A 149 -1.21 24.21 13.83
C ILE A 149 -0.89 25.61 13.36
N ASP A 150 0.20 25.81 12.59
CA ASP A 150 0.51 27.12 11.98
C ASP A 150 -0.60 27.55 11.02
N ALA A 151 -1.09 26.64 10.18
CA ALA A 151 -2.19 26.92 9.27
C ALA A 151 -3.46 27.37 10.02
N ILE A 152 -3.85 26.65 11.08
CA ILE A 152 -5.01 26.99 11.92
C ILE A 152 -4.83 28.36 12.59
N ARG A 153 -3.66 28.62 13.21
CA ARG A 153 -3.39 29.84 13.94
C ARG A 153 -3.34 31.11 13.08
N ASN A 154 -2.92 30.94 11.84
CA ASN A 154 -2.73 32.03 10.89
C ASN A 154 -3.81 32.08 9.79
N ASP A 155 -4.89 31.32 9.94
CA ASP A 155 -5.99 31.24 8.96
C ASP A 155 -5.50 30.98 7.53
N LYS A 156 -4.51 30.08 7.39
CA LYS A 156 -3.95 29.68 6.10
C LYS A 156 -4.66 28.42 5.60
N PRO A 157 -5.14 28.37 4.35
CA PRO A 157 -5.67 27.14 3.78
C PRO A 157 -4.63 26.03 3.80
N HIS A 158 -5.02 24.87 4.32
CA HIS A 158 -4.21 23.66 4.30
C HIS A 158 -5.12 22.47 3.98
N ASN A 159 -4.99 21.90 2.78
CA ASN A 159 -5.82 20.80 2.33
C ASN A 159 -4.99 19.84 1.46
N GLU A 160 -4.76 18.65 1.95
CA GLU A 160 -4.02 17.58 1.25
C GLU A 160 -4.94 16.48 0.74
N THR A 161 -6.27 16.64 0.83
CA THR A 161 -7.25 15.58 0.53
C THR A 161 -7.10 15.03 -0.88
N GLU A 162 -6.99 15.90 -1.89
CA GLU A 162 -6.85 15.46 -3.28
C GLU A 162 -5.55 14.68 -3.50
N TYR A 163 -4.45 15.22 -3.00
CA TYR A 163 -3.13 14.60 -3.09
C TYR A 163 -3.12 13.23 -2.40
N ALA A 164 -3.61 13.15 -1.16
CA ALA A 164 -3.68 11.91 -0.40
C ALA A 164 -4.60 10.87 -1.06
N ALA A 165 -5.73 11.31 -1.63
CA ALA A 165 -6.65 10.44 -2.37
C ALA A 165 -5.98 9.85 -3.63
N ILE A 166 -5.22 10.65 -4.39
CA ILE A 166 -4.46 10.19 -5.56
C ILE A 166 -3.40 9.15 -5.16
N SER A 167 -2.64 9.40 -4.11
CA SER A 167 -1.62 8.47 -3.61
C SER A 167 -2.25 7.16 -3.13
N THR A 168 -3.37 7.23 -2.41
CA THR A 168 -4.13 6.06 -1.96
C THR A 168 -4.68 5.27 -3.15
N MET A 169 -5.29 5.95 -4.11
CA MET A 169 -5.82 5.30 -5.31
C MET A 169 -4.72 4.67 -6.16
N THR A 170 -3.53 5.26 -6.23
CA THR A 170 -2.37 4.65 -6.89
C THR A 170 -1.98 3.33 -6.23
N ALA A 171 -1.94 3.29 -4.90
CA ALA A 171 -1.67 2.06 -4.18
C ALA A 171 -2.77 1.00 -4.42
N ILE A 172 -4.05 1.41 -4.39
CA ILE A 172 -5.18 0.53 -4.71
C ILE A 172 -5.08 -0.02 -6.14
N LEU A 173 -4.76 0.81 -7.13
CA LEU A 173 -4.57 0.41 -8.53
C LEU A 173 -3.51 -0.70 -8.66
N GLY A 174 -2.38 -0.57 -7.97
CA GLY A 174 -1.34 -1.61 -7.95
C GLY A 174 -1.79 -2.91 -7.30
N ARG A 175 -2.55 -2.83 -6.21
CA ARG A 175 -3.17 -4.00 -5.59
C ARG A 175 -4.17 -4.66 -6.55
N MET A 176 -5.05 -3.89 -7.19
CA MET A 176 -6.00 -4.43 -8.17
C MET A 176 -5.27 -5.20 -9.27
N ALA A 177 -4.17 -4.65 -9.80
CA ALA A 177 -3.37 -5.30 -10.82
C ALA A 177 -2.78 -6.65 -10.35
N THR A 178 -2.21 -6.71 -9.14
CA THR A 178 -1.63 -7.96 -8.62
C THR A 178 -2.67 -9.01 -8.25
N TYR A 179 -3.82 -8.60 -7.72
CA TYR A 179 -4.89 -9.50 -7.30
C TYR A 179 -5.65 -10.10 -8.48
N SER A 180 -5.83 -9.34 -9.56
CA SER A 180 -6.47 -9.83 -10.80
C SER A 180 -5.50 -10.49 -11.76
N GLY A 181 -4.20 -10.12 -11.72
CA GLY A 181 -3.22 -10.49 -12.74
C GLY A 181 -3.45 -9.80 -14.09
N GLN A 182 -4.22 -8.71 -14.10
CA GLN A 182 -4.56 -7.94 -15.30
C GLN A 182 -3.83 -6.60 -15.33
N MET A 183 -3.71 -6.01 -16.51
CA MET A 183 -3.41 -4.59 -16.64
C MET A 183 -4.69 -3.81 -16.35
N ILE A 184 -4.62 -2.89 -15.38
CA ILE A 184 -5.74 -2.05 -14.97
C ILE A 184 -5.40 -0.61 -15.33
N THR A 185 -6.32 0.08 -16.02
CA THR A 185 -6.18 1.50 -16.27
C THR A 185 -6.67 2.31 -15.06
N TRP A 186 -6.16 3.53 -14.92
CA TRP A 186 -6.64 4.46 -13.89
C TRP A 186 -8.14 4.70 -14.00
N ASP A 187 -8.62 4.95 -15.22
CA ASP A 187 -10.02 5.23 -15.49
C ASP A 187 -10.95 4.06 -15.16
N ASP A 188 -10.54 2.83 -15.45
CA ASP A 188 -11.31 1.64 -15.09
C ASP A 188 -11.34 1.42 -13.58
N ALA A 189 -10.20 1.62 -12.92
CA ALA A 189 -10.13 1.53 -11.46
C ALA A 189 -11.02 2.57 -10.76
N MET A 190 -11.06 3.81 -11.28
CA MET A 190 -11.94 4.88 -10.76
C MET A 190 -13.42 4.61 -10.98
N LYS A 191 -13.78 3.78 -11.97
CA LYS A 191 -15.16 3.38 -12.27
C LYS A 191 -15.57 2.06 -11.59
N SER A 192 -14.63 1.40 -10.91
CA SER A 192 -14.92 0.13 -10.24
C SER A 192 -16.03 0.30 -9.21
N THR A 193 -16.97 -0.65 -9.23
CA THR A 193 -18.07 -0.74 -8.26
C THR A 193 -17.85 -1.81 -7.20
N VAL A 194 -16.68 -2.46 -7.22
CA VAL A 194 -16.32 -3.48 -6.22
C VAL A 194 -16.16 -2.83 -4.85
N SER A 195 -16.95 -3.28 -3.91
CA SER A 195 -16.88 -2.87 -2.50
C SER A 195 -16.28 -4.01 -1.67
N LEU A 196 -15.30 -3.67 -0.85
CA LEU A 196 -14.74 -4.57 0.14
C LEU A 196 -15.32 -4.32 1.55
N ALA A 197 -16.19 -3.32 1.69
CA ALA A 197 -16.79 -2.95 2.96
C ALA A 197 -17.84 -3.97 3.41
N PRO A 198 -18.08 -4.14 4.73
CA PRO A 198 -19.15 -4.96 5.22
C PRO A 198 -20.52 -4.33 4.88
N GLU A 199 -21.56 -5.16 4.70
CA GLU A 199 -22.92 -4.69 4.47
C GLU A 199 -23.51 -4.01 5.71
N VAL A 200 -23.13 -4.47 6.90
CA VAL A 200 -23.60 -3.94 8.19
C VAL A 200 -22.39 -3.64 9.09
N TYR A 201 -22.31 -2.41 9.57
CA TYR A 201 -21.27 -1.94 10.49
C TYR A 201 -21.69 -2.18 11.96
N ALA A 202 -21.59 -3.45 12.40
CA ALA A 202 -21.86 -3.83 13.79
C ALA A 202 -20.90 -4.94 14.22
N LEU A 203 -20.53 -4.98 15.50
CA LEU A 203 -19.53 -5.93 16.01
C LEU A 203 -20.03 -7.40 15.97
N ASP A 204 -21.32 -7.61 15.94
CA ASP A 204 -22.00 -8.90 15.82
C ASP A 204 -22.43 -9.25 14.38
N ALA A 205 -22.16 -8.35 13.41
CA ALA A 205 -22.45 -8.60 12.01
C ALA A 205 -21.39 -9.51 11.37
N ALA A 206 -21.74 -10.10 10.22
CA ALA A 206 -20.79 -10.85 9.41
C ALA A 206 -19.82 -9.88 8.71
N PRO A 207 -18.50 -10.10 8.79
CA PRO A 207 -17.53 -9.35 7.99
C PRO A 207 -17.57 -9.77 6.50
N PRO A 208 -16.96 -9.00 5.59
CA PRO A 208 -16.99 -9.29 4.15
C PRO A 208 -16.38 -10.63 3.76
N VAL A 209 -15.45 -11.13 4.56
CA VAL A 209 -14.76 -12.40 4.34
C VAL A 209 -14.80 -13.24 5.60
N VAL A 210 -15.04 -14.53 5.46
CA VAL A 210 -15.05 -15.49 6.57
C VAL A 210 -14.18 -16.70 6.21
N ALA A 211 -13.58 -17.30 7.24
CA ALA A 211 -12.84 -18.54 7.07
C ALA A 211 -13.77 -19.72 6.74
N ASP A 212 -13.25 -20.69 6.02
CA ASP A 212 -13.91 -21.96 5.78
C ASP A 212 -13.93 -22.87 7.04
N ALA A 213 -14.48 -24.07 6.92
CA ALA A 213 -14.53 -25.04 8.02
C ALA A 213 -13.16 -25.50 8.53
N ASN A 214 -12.09 -25.27 7.77
CA ASN A 214 -10.70 -25.56 8.17
C ASN A 214 -10.00 -24.34 8.76
N GLY A 215 -10.70 -23.20 8.89
CA GLY A 215 -10.15 -21.95 9.37
C GLY A 215 -9.33 -21.16 8.32
N GLN A 216 -9.47 -21.51 7.02
CA GLN A 216 -8.75 -20.86 5.92
C GLN A 216 -9.60 -19.75 5.30
N TYR A 217 -9.03 -18.56 5.19
CA TYR A 217 -9.64 -17.45 4.44
C TYR A 217 -9.40 -17.61 2.94
N PRO A 218 -10.38 -17.23 2.09
CA PRO A 218 -10.20 -17.25 0.65
C PRO A 218 -9.14 -16.22 0.25
N VAL A 219 -8.16 -16.64 -0.52
CA VAL A 219 -7.11 -15.78 -1.06
C VAL A 219 -7.37 -15.53 -2.53
N ALA A 220 -7.16 -14.30 -2.99
CA ALA A 220 -7.32 -13.96 -4.39
C ALA A 220 -6.44 -14.83 -5.29
N MET A 221 -6.95 -15.15 -6.47
CA MET A 221 -6.25 -15.93 -7.49
C MET A 221 -6.11 -15.08 -8.76
N PRO A 222 -4.87 -14.65 -9.11
CA PRO A 222 -4.64 -13.91 -10.35
C PRO A 222 -5.14 -14.69 -11.58
N GLY A 223 -5.79 -13.99 -12.50
CA GLY A 223 -6.46 -14.59 -13.66
C GLY A 223 -7.91 -15.01 -13.40
N VAL A 224 -8.36 -15.08 -12.14
CA VAL A 224 -9.71 -15.49 -11.74
C VAL A 224 -10.42 -14.41 -10.94
N THR A 225 -9.73 -13.80 -9.98
CA THR A 225 -10.30 -12.79 -9.11
C THR A 225 -10.66 -11.52 -9.88
N LYS A 226 -11.91 -11.08 -9.75
CA LYS A 226 -12.40 -9.82 -10.34
C LYS A 226 -12.14 -8.67 -9.36
N VAL A 227 -11.70 -7.53 -9.91
CA VAL A 227 -11.38 -6.30 -9.17
C VAL A 227 -12.06 -5.06 -9.74
N LEU A 228 -12.77 -5.23 -10.85
CA LEU A 228 -13.56 -4.22 -11.58
C LEU A 228 -15.01 -4.63 -11.66
#